data_1340ac4462ce854cf7240bd3e7b1a64e
#
_entry.id   1340ac4462ce854cf7240bd3e7b1a64e
#
_cell.length_a   1.000
_cell.length_b   1.000
_cell.length_c   1.000
_cell.angle_alpha   90.00
_cell.angle_beta   90.00
_cell.angle_gamma   90.00
#
_symmetry.space_group_name_H-M   'P 1'
#
loop_
_entity.id
_entity.type
_entity.pdbx_description
1 polymer ?
#
loop_
_entity_poly.entity_id
_entity_poly.type
_entity_poly.pdbx_seq_one_letter_code
_entity_poly.pdbx_strand_id
1 'polypeptide(L)'
;MYMSITILGIESSCDDTSAAVIRDEVMLSNVIASQAVHEAYGGVVPELASRAHQQNIIPVVSEALKRAGVTPEDLSAVAFTRGPGLMGSLLVGTSFAKGFTTALNIPLVDVNHLQAHVMAHFIKRSPDDNTQPPFPFLCLLVSGGNSQIIKVESYNEMTVIGQTIDDAAGEAFDKCAKVMGLSYPGGPVVDRLAKEGNPKAFVLSKPHIPGFDYSFSGLKTSFLYLLRDKIKEDPDFIEKNKCDLCASLQTTIVDILMDKLYKAVKQTGIKHVAVAGGVSANSAVRAAFEDYARKYGWTVYLPPFSFTTDNAAMVAITGYYKYLDKEFCDIAKAPFARVEL
;
A
#
# COMPACT_ATOMS: atom_id res chain seq x y z
N MET A 1 7.44 -34.54 13.20
CA MET A 1 6.25 -33.68 12.91
C MET A 1 6.76 -32.26 12.91
N TYR A 2 6.73 -31.54 11.79
CA TYR A 2 6.99 -30.11 11.81
C TYR A 2 5.83 -29.46 12.54
N MET A 3 6.11 -28.71 13.61
CA MET A 3 5.08 -27.89 14.27
C MET A 3 4.70 -26.79 13.31
N SER A 4 3.40 -26.62 13.02
CA SER A 4 2.93 -25.52 12.20
C SER A 4 3.16 -24.17 12.89
N ILE A 5 3.53 -23.16 12.12
CA ILE A 5 3.85 -21.84 12.63
C ILE A 5 2.63 -20.94 12.44
N THR A 6 2.09 -20.43 13.54
CA THR A 6 0.91 -19.56 13.55
C THR A 6 1.30 -18.16 13.97
N ILE A 7 1.14 -17.17 13.10
CA ILE A 7 1.52 -15.77 13.33
C ILE A 7 0.27 -14.89 13.40
N LEU A 8 0.15 -14.11 14.47
CA LEU A 8 -0.79 -12.99 14.56
C LEU A 8 -0.11 -11.73 14.02
N GLY A 9 -0.66 -11.14 12.96
CA GLY A 9 -0.26 -9.84 12.45
C GLY A 9 -1.12 -8.71 13.01
N ILE A 10 -0.51 -7.55 13.28
CA ILE A 10 -1.17 -6.33 13.75
C ILE A 10 -0.74 -5.16 12.88
N GLU A 11 -1.70 -4.47 12.26
CA GLU A 11 -1.50 -3.27 11.46
C GLU A 11 -2.23 -2.09 12.11
N SER A 12 -1.50 -0.99 12.33
CA SER A 12 -2.05 0.25 12.87
C SER A 12 -1.26 1.49 12.43
N SER A 13 -0.66 1.46 11.23
CA SER A 13 0.27 2.53 10.81
C SER A 13 -0.42 3.84 10.44
N CYS A 14 -1.68 3.82 10.04
CA CYS A 14 -2.41 5.02 9.58
C CYS A 14 -3.78 5.14 10.27
N ASP A 15 -4.87 4.84 9.59
CA ASP A 15 -6.24 4.96 10.09
C ASP A 15 -6.98 3.61 10.20
N ASP A 16 -6.55 2.57 9.53
CA ASP A 16 -7.13 1.24 9.64
C ASP A 16 -6.52 0.44 10.79
N THR A 17 -7.38 -0.09 11.69
CA THR A 17 -6.96 -1.07 12.71
C THR A 17 -7.20 -2.46 12.16
N SER A 18 -6.16 -3.26 12.02
CA SER A 18 -6.29 -4.60 11.45
C SER A 18 -5.55 -5.66 12.25
N ALA A 19 -6.12 -6.87 12.31
CA ALA A 19 -5.47 -8.07 12.82
C ALA A 19 -5.75 -9.27 11.90
N ALA A 20 -4.73 -10.11 11.70
CA ALA A 20 -4.83 -11.28 10.84
C ALA A 20 -4.07 -12.45 11.44
N VAL A 21 -4.52 -13.67 11.14
CA VAL A 21 -3.84 -14.90 11.53
C VAL A 21 -3.41 -15.65 10.27
N ILE A 22 -2.13 -15.98 10.19
CA ILE A 22 -1.56 -16.84 9.17
C ILE A 22 -0.99 -18.10 9.82
N ARG A 23 -1.22 -19.25 9.18
CA ARG A 23 -0.58 -20.51 9.53
C ARG A 23 0.12 -21.09 8.33
N ASP A 24 1.46 -21.27 8.42
CA ASP A 24 2.29 -21.83 7.36
C ASP A 24 2.01 -21.16 5.98
N GLU A 25 2.08 -19.84 5.89
CA GLU A 25 1.80 -18.97 4.74
C GLU A 25 0.30 -18.83 4.39
N VAL A 26 -0.59 -19.70 4.89
CA VAL A 26 -2.02 -19.67 4.58
C VAL A 26 -2.76 -18.72 5.52
N MET A 27 -3.47 -17.77 4.94
CA MET A 27 -4.30 -16.83 5.70
C MET A 27 -5.55 -17.53 6.25
N LEU A 28 -5.68 -17.55 7.57
CA LEU A 28 -6.86 -18.08 8.27
C LEU A 28 -7.90 -16.99 8.53
N SER A 29 -7.45 -15.77 8.81
CA SER A 29 -8.33 -14.63 9.04
C SER A 29 -7.63 -13.32 8.68
N ASN A 30 -8.40 -12.30 8.31
CA ASN A 30 -7.97 -10.92 8.18
C ASN A 30 -9.16 -10.01 8.51
N VAL A 31 -9.07 -9.25 9.60
CA VAL A 31 -10.14 -8.38 10.12
C VAL A 31 -9.65 -6.95 10.10
N ILE A 32 -10.42 -6.06 9.47
CA ILE A 32 -10.08 -4.65 9.31
C ILE A 32 -11.24 -3.82 9.88
N ALA A 33 -10.92 -2.87 10.74
CA ALA A 33 -11.82 -1.85 11.23
C ALA A 33 -11.38 -0.49 10.67
N SER A 34 -12.07 -0.04 9.63
CA SER A 34 -11.80 1.23 8.96
C SER A 34 -12.45 2.40 9.68
N GLN A 35 -11.86 3.60 9.55
CA GLN A 35 -12.28 4.81 10.23
C GLN A 35 -12.89 5.82 9.26
N ALA A 36 -14.17 5.67 8.91
CA ALA A 36 -14.89 6.57 8.00
C ALA A 36 -14.95 8.04 8.47
N VAL A 37 -14.65 8.31 9.75
CA VAL A 37 -14.65 9.68 10.30
C VAL A 37 -13.73 10.64 9.56
N HIS A 38 -12.65 10.14 8.96
CA HIS A 38 -11.65 10.94 8.26
C HIS A 38 -12.15 11.53 6.94
N GLU A 39 -13.18 10.96 6.33
CA GLU A 39 -13.83 11.49 5.12
C GLU A 39 -14.39 12.90 5.36
N ALA A 40 -14.96 13.15 6.54
CA ALA A 40 -15.51 14.45 6.91
C ALA A 40 -14.45 15.56 7.01
N TYR A 41 -13.18 15.20 7.22
CA TYR A 41 -12.06 16.14 7.35
C TYR A 41 -11.24 16.26 6.05
N GLY A 42 -11.57 15.49 5.03
CA GLY A 42 -10.84 15.47 3.76
C GLY A 42 -9.41 14.96 3.87
N GLY A 43 -9.15 14.04 4.81
CA GLY A 43 -7.87 13.39 5.08
C GLY A 43 -7.74 12.89 6.52
N VAL A 44 -6.72 12.08 6.78
CA VAL A 44 -6.51 11.46 8.09
C VAL A 44 -6.13 12.50 9.13
N VAL A 45 -6.83 12.48 10.28
CA VAL A 45 -6.55 13.29 11.47
C VAL A 45 -5.83 12.40 12.49
N PRO A 46 -4.51 12.60 12.74
CA PRO A 46 -3.69 11.64 13.50
C PRO A 46 -4.17 11.35 14.91
N GLU A 47 -4.72 12.37 15.62
CA GLU A 47 -5.24 12.20 16.97
C GLU A 47 -6.51 11.33 16.99
N LEU A 48 -7.42 11.55 16.03
CA LEU A 48 -8.62 10.71 15.92
C LEU A 48 -8.26 9.28 15.55
N ALA A 49 -7.29 9.09 14.63
CA ALA A 49 -6.82 7.78 14.25
C ALA A 49 -6.27 7.00 15.45
N SER A 50 -5.38 7.60 16.26
CA SER A 50 -4.80 6.91 17.42
C SER A 50 -5.85 6.56 18.48
N ARG A 51 -6.84 7.41 18.72
CA ARG A 51 -7.95 7.11 19.65
C ARG A 51 -8.82 5.94 19.16
N ALA A 52 -9.11 5.89 17.86
CA ALA A 52 -9.88 4.80 17.28
C ALA A 52 -9.11 3.48 17.34
N HIS A 53 -7.79 3.48 17.11
CA HIS A 53 -6.95 2.30 17.32
C HIS A 53 -7.04 1.76 18.74
N GLN A 54 -7.00 2.62 19.77
CA GLN A 54 -7.15 2.20 21.16
C GLN A 54 -8.49 1.50 21.45
N GLN A 55 -9.56 1.94 20.80
CA GLN A 55 -10.88 1.33 20.95
C GLN A 55 -11.01 0.02 20.18
N ASN A 56 -10.39 -0.05 18.99
CA ASN A 56 -10.61 -1.14 18.04
C ASN A 56 -9.66 -2.33 18.20
N ILE A 57 -8.44 -2.13 18.76
CA ILE A 57 -7.39 -3.15 18.71
C ILE A 57 -7.78 -4.46 19.39
N ILE A 58 -8.39 -4.39 20.59
CA ILE A 58 -8.81 -5.58 21.34
C ILE A 58 -9.93 -6.33 20.61
N PRO A 59 -11.06 -5.70 20.22
CA PRO A 59 -12.11 -6.40 19.50
C PRO A 59 -11.66 -6.95 18.14
N VAL A 60 -10.80 -6.24 17.42
CA VAL A 60 -10.27 -6.68 16.11
C VAL A 60 -9.37 -7.92 16.27
N VAL A 61 -8.46 -7.92 17.24
CA VAL A 61 -7.61 -9.08 17.53
C VAL A 61 -8.44 -10.27 18.00
N SER A 62 -9.41 -10.06 18.91
CA SER A 62 -10.32 -11.11 19.38
C SER A 62 -11.10 -11.74 18.24
N GLU A 63 -11.64 -10.93 17.34
CA GLU A 63 -12.39 -11.41 16.17
C GLU A 63 -11.50 -12.14 15.18
N ALA A 64 -10.24 -11.68 14.97
CA ALA A 64 -9.29 -12.35 14.08
C ALA A 64 -8.94 -13.76 14.60
N LEU A 65 -8.64 -13.91 15.88
CA LEU A 65 -8.38 -15.21 16.51
C LEU A 65 -9.59 -16.14 16.41
N LYS A 66 -10.78 -15.62 16.73
CA LYS A 66 -12.04 -16.37 16.65
C LYS A 66 -12.31 -16.87 15.24
N ARG A 67 -12.18 -16.02 14.20
CA ARG A 67 -12.38 -16.43 12.80
C ARG A 67 -11.36 -17.45 12.33
N ALA A 68 -10.13 -17.35 12.83
CA ALA A 68 -9.09 -18.31 12.55
C ALA A 68 -9.28 -19.66 13.28
N GLY A 69 -10.12 -19.73 14.28
CA GLY A 69 -10.31 -20.91 15.12
C GLY A 69 -9.06 -21.24 15.93
N VAL A 70 -8.34 -20.22 16.41
CA VAL A 70 -7.13 -20.35 17.23
C VAL A 70 -7.28 -19.61 18.56
N THR A 71 -6.60 -20.11 19.59
CA THR A 71 -6.47 -19.44 20.88
C THR A 71 -5.15 -18.66 20.93
N PRO A 72 -4.97 -17.74 21.88
CA PRO A 72 -3.68 -17.07 22.07
C PRO A 72 -2.51 -18.03 22.28
N GLU A 73 -2.74 -19.17 22.93
CA GLU A 73 -1.73 -20.20 23.24
C GLU A 73 -1.27 -20.98 22.00
N ASP A 74 -2.04 -20.95 20.91
CA ASP A 74 -1.66 -21.57 19.63
C ASP A 74 -0.68 -20.72 18.81
N LEU A 75 -0.44 -19.47 19.22
CA LEU A 75 0.41 -18.54 18.49
C LEU A 75 1.91 -18.86 18.69
N SER A 76 2.64 -18.88 17.58
CA SER A 76 4.10 -19.00 17.59
C SER A 76 4.80 -17.65 17.80
N ALA A 77 4.21 -16.55 17.30
CA ALA A 77 4.72 -15.19 17.46
C ALA A 77 3.62 -14.15 17.13
N VAL A 78 3.90 -12.88 17.50
CA VAL A 78 3.12 -11.73 17.05
C VAL A 78 4.02 -10.82 16.19
N ALA A 79 3.55 -10.53 14.97
CA ALA A 79 4.14 -9.56 14.08
C ALA A 79 3.36 -8.24 14.16
N PHE A 80 4.04 -7.11 14.16
CA PHE A 80 3.39 -5.80 14.23
C PHE A 80 4.10 -4.80 13.34
N THR A 81 3.35 -3.85 12.79
CA THR A 81 3.93 -2.75 12.03
C THR A 81 4.63 -1.78 12.97
N ARG A 82 5.96 -1.76 12.86
CA ARG A 82 6.80 -0.84 13.63
C ARG A 82 6.89 0.54 13.00
N GLY A 83 6.71 0.63 11.68
CA GLY A 83 6.77 1.84 10.87
C GLY A 83 7.15 1.55 9.41
N PRO A 84 7.17 2.59 8.57
CA PRO A 84 6.74 3.98 8.85
C PRO A 84 5.21 4.12 9.03
N GLY A 85 4.80 5.28 9.57
CA GLY A 85 3.37 5.59 9.79
C GLY A 85 3.14 6.75 10.77
N LEU A 86 1.89 6.95 11.15
CA LEU A 86 1.50 7.95 12.14
C LEU A 86 1.94 7.50 13.54
N MET A 87 2.80 8.27 14.20
CA MET A 87 3.43 7.89 15.46
C MET A 87 2.41 7.47 16.54
N GLY A 88 1.31 8.22 16.71
CA GLY A 88 0.27 7.90 17.69
C GLY A 88 -0.42 6.56 17.39
N SER A 89 -0.70 6.28 16.13
CA SER A 89 -1.31 5.03 15.65
C SER A 89 -0.35 3.85 15.85
N LEU A 90 0.90 4.00 15.43
CA LEU A 90 1.96 2.99 15.62
C LEU A 90 2.19 2.64 17.09
N LEU A 91 2.16 3.63 17.99
CA LEU A 91 2.32 3.42 19.43
C LEU A 91 1.24 2.50 20.01
N VAL A 92 0.01 2.58 19.52
CA VAL A 92 -1.08 1.71 19.98
C VAL A 92 -0.80 0.25 19.62
N GLY A 93 -0.56 -0.04 18.33
CA GLY A 93 -0.26 -1.41 17.87
C GLY A 93 1.01 -1.97 18.50
N THR A 94 2.07 -1.17 18.55
CA THR A 94 3.35 -1.55 19.19
C THR A 94 3.16 -1.90 20.68
N SER A 95 2.45 -1.05 21.44
CA SER A 95 2.25 -1.29 22.88
C SER A 95 1.39 -2.52 23.15
N PHE A 96 0.34 -2.70 22.34
CA PHE A 96 -0.49 -3.89 22.41
C PHE A 96 0.32 -5.16 22.11
N ALA A 97 1.06 -5.19 20.99
CA ALA A 97 1.86 -6.35 20.58
C ALA A 97 2.89 -6.72 21.65
N LYS A 98 3.59 -5.73 22.24
CA LYS A 98 4.56 -5.94 23.32
C LYS A 98 3.90 -6.53 24.58
N GLY A 99 2.79 -5.96 25.03
CA GLY A 99 2.07 -6.46 26.20
C GLY A 99 1.54 -7.89 25.97
N PHE A 100 1.01 -8.14 24.78
CA PHE A 100 0.43 -9.44 24.43
C PHE A 100 1.51 -10.54 24.35
N THR A 101 2.64 -10.28 23.70
CA THR A 101 3.77 -11.24 23.62
C THR A 101 4.42 -11.48 24.96
N THR A 102 4.54 -10.45 25.82
CA THR A 102 5.07 -10.58 27.17
C THR A 102 4.18 -11.50 28.03
N ALA A 103 2.86 -11.36 27.93
CA ALA A 103 1.91 -12.19 28.68
C ALA A 103 1.95 -13.66 28.26
N LEU A 104 2.16 -13.93 26.96
CA LEU A 104 2.20 -15.29 26.40
C LEU A 104 3.60 -15.91 26.39
N ASN A 105 4.64 -15.13 26.69
CA ASN A 105 6.04 -15.53 26.59
C ASN A 105 6.41 -16.09 25.20
N ILE A 106 5.97 -15.41 24.14
CA ILE A 106 6.25 -15.77 22.74
C ILE A 106 7.04 -14.66 22.04
N PRO A 107 7.75 -14.94 20.94
CA PRO A 107 8.50 -13.95 20.17
C PRO A 107 7.66 -12.79 19.65
N LEU A 108 8.26 -11.60 19.64
CA LEU A 108 7.78 -10.38 18.98
C LEU A 108 8.55 -10.17 17.69
N VAL A 109 7.85 -9.83 16.59
CA VAL A 109 8.48 -9.59 15.27
C VAL A 109 8.10 -8.21 14.78
N ASP A 110 9.08 -7.34 14.55
CA ASP A 110 8.84 -6.03 13.97
C ASP A 110 8.83 -6.08 12.43
N VAL A 111 7.87 -5.38 11.83
CA VAL A 111 7.66 -5.37 10.40
C VAL A 111 7.72 -3.93 9.88
N ASN A 112 8.42 -3.74 8.75
CA ASN A 112 8.38 -2.51 7.99
C ASN A 112 7.10 -2.52 7.13
N HIS A 113 6.28 -1.47 7.24
CA HIS A 113 5.01 -1.34 6.54
C HIS A 113 5.14 -1.42 5.01
N LEU A 114 6.18 -0.79 4.44
CA LEU A 114 6.42 -0.80 3.00
C LEU A 114 6.84 -2.19 2.50
N GLN A 115 7.69 -2.87 3.26
CA GLN A 115 8.04 -4.26 3.01
C GLN A 115 6.81 -5.16 3.08
N ALA A 116 5.92 -4.95 4.05
CA ALA A 116 4.70 -5.73 4.19
C ALA A 116 3.81 -5.64 2.94
N HIS A 117 3.66 -4.47 2.34
CA HIS A 117 2.91 -4.32 1.08
C HIS A 117 3.50 -5.16 -0.05
N VAL A 118 4.83 -5.23 -0.18
CA VAL A 118 5.50 -6.10 -1.16
C VAL A 118 5.23 -7.56 -0.85
N MET A 119 5.34 -7.93 0.43
CA MET A 119 5.15 -9.29 0.92
C MET A 119 3.70 -9.78 0.84
N ALA A 120 2.72 -8.89 0.63
CA ALA A 120 1.32 -9.27 0.41
C ALA A 120 1.14 -10.24 -0.78
N HIS A 121 2.07 -10.25 -1.75
CA HIS A 121 2.08 -11.21 -2.85
C HIS A 121 2.37 -12.66 -2.44
N PHE A 122 2.86 -12.88 -1.22
CA PHE A 122 3.19 -14.21 -0.69
C PHE A 122 2.11 -14.77 0.24
N ILE A 123 1.01 -14.03 0.46
CA ILE A 123 -0.14 -14.53 1.22
C ILE A 123 -0.84 -15.62 0.42
N LYS A 124 -0.87 -16.83 0.94
CA LYS A 124 -1.65 -17.93 0.37
C LYS A 124 -3.09 -17.91 0.87
N ARG A 125 -4.05 -18.04 -0.03
CA ARG A 125 -5.48 -18.15 0.30
C ARG A 125 -5.91 -19.62 0.50
N SER A 126 -5.08 -20.54 0.02
CA SER A 126 -5.19 -21.98 0.23
C SER A 126 -3.79 -22.61 0.16
N PRO A 127 -3.60 -23.85 0.65
CA PRO A 127 -2.30 -24.53 0.57
C PRO A 127 -1.77 -24.70 -0.87
N ASP A 128 -2.67 -24.79 -1.85
CA ASP A 128 -2.33 -24.98 -3.27
C ASP A 128 -2.15 -23.67 -4.05
N ASP A 129 -2.21 -22.50 -3.38
CA ASP A 129 -2.01 -21.20 -4.01
C ASP A 129 -0.52 -21.01 -4.36
N ASN A 130 -0.21 -21.01 -5.67
CA ASN A 130 1.14 -20.89 -6.22
C ASN A 130 1.26 -19.68 -7.17
N THR A 131 0.60 -18.57 -6.82
CA THR A 131 0.56 -17.35 -7.64
C THR A 131 1.64 -16.34 -7.30
N GLN A 132 2.57 -16.68 -6.41
CA GLN A 132 3.62 -15.80 -5.91
C GLN A 132 4.68 -15.50 -6.99
N PRO A 133 5.26 -14.28 -7.01
CA PRO A 133 6.36 -13.95 -7.87
C PRO A 133 7.63 -14.74 -7.47
N PRO A 134 8.38 -15.31 -8.44
CA PRO A 134 9.70 -15.87 -8.15
C PRO A 134 10.73 -14.77 -7.96
N PHE A 135 11.76 -15.00 -7.17
CA PHE A 135 12.88 -14.10 -7.02
C PHE A 135 13.90 -14.25 -8.17
N PRO A 136 14.59 -13.17 -8.61
CA PRO A 136 14.27 -11.78 -8.27
C PRO A 136 13.08 -11.25 -9.07
N PHE A 137 12.37 -10.26 -8.50
CA PHE A 137 11.33 -9.52 -9.21
C PHE A 137 11.42 -8.01 -8.93
N LEU A 138 10.78 -7.19 -9.77
CA LEU A 138 10.59 -5.77 -9.50
C LEU A 138 9.19 -5.52 -8.95
N CYS A 139 9.08 -4.71 -7.91
CA CYS A 139 7.80 -4.29 -7.37
C CYS A 139 7.63 -2.76 -7.50
N LEU A 140 6.54 -2.35 -8.15
CA LEU A 140 6.09 -0.96 -8.10
C LEU A 140 5.20 -0.79 -6.87
N LEU A 141 5.76 -0.21 -5.80
CA LEU A 141 5.02 0.13 -4.59
C LEU A 141 4.46 1.54 -4.71
N VAL A 142 3.12 1.65 -4.76
CA VAL A 142 2.42 2.92 -4.94
C VAL A 142 1.24 3.03 -3.97
N SER A 143 1.30 4.04 -3.09
CA SER A 143 0.30 4.31 -2.06
C SER A 143 0.00 5.81 -1.93
N GLY A 144 -0.76 6.20 -0.91
CA GLY A 144 -0.98 7.60 -0.58
C GLY A 144 0.29 8.37 -0.30
N GLY A 145 1.27 7.79 0.40
CA GLY A 145 2.51 8.43 0.81
C GLY A 145 3.78 7.94 0.14
N ASN A 146 3.72 6.89 -0.71
CA ASN A 146 4.91 6.27 -1.28
C ASN A 146 4.75 5.97 -2.76
N SER A 147 5.82 6.18 -3.53
CA SER A 147 5.94 5.73 -4.92
C SER A 147 7.38 5.29 -5.15
N GLN A 148 7.60 3.96 -5.20
CA GLN A 148 8.93 3.36 -5.25
C GLN A 148 8.98 2.21 -6.27
N ILE A 149 10.14 2.02 -6.89
CA ILE A 149 10.49 0.80 -7.61
C ILE A 149 11.47 0.04 -6.72
N ILE A 150 11.10 -1.17 -6.34
CA ILE A 150 11.85 -2.02 -5.43
C ILE A 150 12.33 -3.25 -6.20
N LYS A 151 13.63 -3.54 -6.14
CA LYS A 151 14.19 -4.82 -6.55
C LYS A 151 14.12 -5.77 -5.37
N VAL A 152 13.45 -6.89 -5.52
CA VAL A 152 13.25 -7.89 -4.47
C VAL A 152 14.06 -9.13 -4.82
N GLU A 153 15.06 -9.44 -4.02
CA GLU A 153 16.00 -10.55 -4.22
C GLU A 153 15.68 -11.75 -3.33
N SER A 154 15.04 -11.51 -2.19
CA SER A 154 14.51 -12.54 -1.28
C SER A 154 13.42 -11.92 -0.40
N TYR A 155 12.84 -12.69 0.52
CA TYR A 155 11.83 -12.20 1.48
C TYR A 155 12.32 -11.04 2.35
N ASN A 156 13.63 -11.02 2.68
CA ASN A 156 14.25 -10.04 3.56
C ASN A 156 15.24 -9.11 2.84
N GLU A 157 15.48 -9.32 1.54
CA GLU A 157 16.43 -8.53 0.75
C GLU A 157 15.71 -7.73 -0.34
N MET A 158 15.47 -6.45 -0.04
CA MET A 158 14.76 -5.50 -0.89
C MET A 158 15.57 -4.22 -1.02
N THR A 159 15.75 -3.75 -2.26
CA THR A 159 16.50 -2.53 -2.56
C THR A 159 15.61 -1.55 -3.33
N VAL A 160 15.44 -0.34 -2.83
CA VAL A 160 14.78 0.75 -3.57
C VAL A 160 15.74 1.24 -4.66
N ILE A 161 15.33 1.08 -5.92
CA ILE A 161 16.12 1.52 -7.07
C ILE A 161 15.61 2.81 -7.71
N GLY A 162 14.42 3.25 -7.34
CA GLY A 162 13.82 4.53 -7.73
C GLY A 162 12.68 4.89 -6.80
N GLN A 163 12.52 6.18 -6.52
CA GLN A 163 11.46 6.66 -5.62
C GLN A 163 11.00 8.06 -6.00
N THR A 164 9.87 8.48 -5.43
CA THR A 164 9.45 9.88 -5.59
C THR A 164 10.36 10.82 -4.80
N ILE A 165 10.70 11.94 -5.40
CA ILE A 165 11.50 13.02 -4.77
C ILE A 165 10.62 14.11 -4.13
N ASP A 166 9.30 14.01 -4.31
CA ASP A 166 8.31 14.96 -3.80
C ASP A 166 7.00 14.25 -3.43
N ASP A 167 5.87 14.65 -3.99
CA ASP A 167 4.57 14.01 -3.73
C ASP A 167 4.55 12.55 -4.22
N ALA A 168 3.82 11.67 -3.53
CA ALA A 168 3.53 10.33 -4.03
C ALA A 168 2.38 10.34 -5.07
N ALA A 169 2.25 9.26 -5.85
CA ALA A 169 1.21 9.14 -6.87
C ALA A 169 -0.20 9.22 -6.28
N GLY A 170 -0.46 8.56 -5.14
CA GLY A 170 -1.76 8.65 -4.44
C GLY A 170 -2.04 10.05 -3.94
N GLU A 171 -1.05 10.72 -3.36
CA GLU A 171 -1.16 12.12 -2.95
C GLU A 171 -1.44 13.06 -4.13
N ALA A 172 -0.86 12.79 -5.30
CA ALA A 172 -1.13 13.55 -6.52
C ALA A 172 -2.58 13.38 -6.97
N PHE A 173 -3.14 12.15 -6.91
CA PHE A 173 -4.57 11.91 -7.15
C PHE A 173 -5.44 12.70 -6.19
N ASP A 174 -5.18 12.64 -4.89
CA ASP A 174 -6.00 13.28 -3.86
C ASP A 174 -5.94 14.82 -3.97
N LYS A 175 -4.75 15.38 -4.19
CA LYS A 175 -4.56 16.83 -4.35
C LYS A 175 -5.26 17.37 -5.59
N CYS A 176 -5.19 16.67 -6.73
CA CYS A 176 -5.87 17.08 -7.95
C CYS A 176 -7.38 16.89 -7.86
N ALA A 177 -7.85 15.81 -7.25
CA ALA A 177 -9.27 15.58 -6.97
C ALA A 177 -9.86 16.70 -6.09
N LYS A 178 -9.15 17.09 -5.04
CA LYS A 178 -9.54 18.19 -4.14
C LYS A 178 -9.68 19.52 -4.88
N VAL A 179 -8.79 19.82 -5.83
CA VAL A 179 -8.88 21.06 -6.64
C VAL A 179 -10.10 21.04 -7.56
N MET A 180 -10.57 19.87 -7.98
CA MET A 180 -11.80 19.70 -8.75
C MET A 180 -13.07 19.68 -7.87
N GLY A 181 -12.96 19.80 -6.55
CA GLY A 181 -14.08 19.70 -5.62
C GLY A 181 -14.60 18.27 -5.42
N LEU A 182 -13.82 17.25 -5.76
CA LEU A 182 -14.17 15.84 -5.55
C LEU A 182 -13.96 15.42 -4.09
N SER A 183 -14.70 14.38 -3.66
CA SER A 183 -14.61 13.85 -2.30
C SER A 183 -13.29 13.12 -2.03
N TYR A 184 -12.94 12.99 -0.76
CA TYR A 184 -11.83 12.17 -0.28
C TYR A 184 -12.32 10.74 0.06
N PRO A 185 -11.53 9.69 -0.24
CA PRO A 185 -10.26 9.69 -0.97
C PRO A 185 -10.45 9.93 -2.47
N GLY A 186 -9.61 10.79 -3.07
CA GLY A 186 -9.73 11.24 -4.44
C GLY A 186 -9.42 10.17 -5.49
N GLY A 187 -8.45 9.30 -5.22
CA GLY A 187 -8.01 8.26 -6.15
C GLY A 187 -9.15 7.38 -6.69
N PRO A 188 -9.98 6.74 -5.85
CA PRO A 188 -11.13 5.94 -6.28
C PRO A 188 -12.19 6.74 -7.06
N VAL A 189 -12.40 8.01 -6.70
CA VAL A 189 -13.37 8.89 -7.39
C VAL A 189 -12.86 9.22 -8.79
N VAL A 190 -11.58 9.58 -8.92
CA VAL A 190 -10.93 9.83 -10.22
C VAL A 190 -10.99 8.58 -11.09
N ASP A 191 -10.66 7.39 -10.55
CA ASP A 191 -10.69 6.13 -11.30
C ASP A 191 -12.09 5.80 -11.84
N ARG A 192 -13.13 6.06 -11.05
CA ARG A 192 -14.52 5.85 -11.48
C ARG A 192 -14.91 6.80 -12.61
N LEU A 193 -14.66 8.12 -12.46
CA LEU A 193 -15.03 9.15 -13.43
C LEU A 193 -14.22 9.05 -14.72
N ALA A 194 -12.96 8.66 -14.63
CA ALA A 194 -12.07 8.52 -15.77
C ALA A 194 -12.55 7.48 -16.80
N LYS A 195 -13.35 6.50 -16.38
CA LYS A 195 -13.91 5.47 -17.28
C LYS A 195 -14.86 6.03 -18.35
N GLU A 196 -15.46 7.17 -18.06
CA GLU A 196 -16.41 7.83 -18.95
C GLU A 196 -15.77 8.98 -19.73
N GLY A 197 -14.49 9.29 -19.47
CA GLY A 197 -13.79 10.44 -20.03
C GLY A 197 -12.82 10.08 -21.16
N ASN A 198 -12.44 11.12 -21.91
CA ASN A 198 -11.42 11.02 -22.95
C ASN A 198 -10.03 11.28 -22.34
N PRO A 199 -9.10 10.28 -22.29
CA PRO A 199 -7.78 10.44 -21.70
C PRO A 199 -6.86 11.39 -22.47
N LYS A 200 -7.24 11.82 -23.66
CA LYS A 200 -6.45 12.75 -24.52
C LYS A 200 -7.07 14.15 -24.59
N ALA A 201 -8.12 14.44 -23.83
CA ALA A 201 -8.78 15.74 -23.85
C ALA A 201 -7.88 16.86 -23.36
N PHE A 202 -7.04 16.58 -22.36
CA PHE A 202 -6.12 17.56 -21.76
C PHE A 202 -4.71 17.02 -21.69
N VAL A 203 -3.73 17.81 -22.15
CA VAL A 203 -2.31 17.49 -22.06
C VAL A 203 -1.77 18.07 -20.75
N LEU A 204 -1.31 17.20 -19.85
CA LEU A 204 -0.71 17.59 -18.58
C LEU A 204 0.80 17.41 -18.62
N SER A 205 1.51 18.25 -17.86
CA SER A 205 2.97 18.21 -17.78
C SER A 205 3.45 16.91 -17.13
N LYS A 206 4.44 16.25 -17.78
CA LYS A 206 5.17 15.12 -17.22
C LYS A 206 6.56 15.60 -16.80
N PRO A 207 6.91 15.56 -15.51
CA PRO A 207 8.23 15.93 -15.05
C PRO A 207 9.32 15.06 -15.69
N HIS A 208 10.44 15.65 -16.07
CA HIS A 208 11.58 14.91 -16.58
C HIS A 208 12.64 14.77 -15.49
N ILE A 209 12.62 13.62 -14.79
CA ILE A 209 13.55 13.29 -13.70
C ILE A 209 14.54 12.25 -14.19
N PRO A 210 15.85 12.37 -13.90
CA PRO A 210 16.86 11.35 -14.23
C PRO A 210 16.60 10.01 -13.55
N GLY A 211 17.23 8.94 -14.06
CA GLY A 211 17.18 7.61 -13.45
C GLY A 211 15.76 7.03 -13.38
N PHE A 212 15.47 6.36 -12.27
CA PHE A 212 14.18 5.72 -12.00
C PHE A 212 13.30 6.51 -11.04
N ASP A 213 13.76 7.67 -10.56
CA ASP A 213 13.02 8.51 -9.63
C ASP A 213 11.79 9.15 -10.26
N TYR A 214 10.80 9.45 -9.44
CA TYR A 214 9.53 10.08 -9.80
C TYR A 214 9.45 11.51 -9.28
N SER A 215 8.56 12.31 -9.88
CA SER A 215 8.09 13.58 -9.33
C SER A 215 6.64 13.78 -9.77
N PHE A 216 5.80 14.24 -8.86
CA PHE A 216 4.38 14.52 -9.11
C PHE A 216 3.96 15.95 -8.75
N SER A 217 4.79 16.71 -8.03
CA SER A 217 4.47 18.08 -7.60
C SER A 217 4.26 19.03 -8.78
N GLY A 218 5.03 18.87 -9.86
CA GLY A 218 4.87 19.62 -11.10
C GLY A 218 3.55 19.34 -11.83
N LEU A 219 3.06 18.11 -11.77
CA LEU A 219 1.76 17.73 -12.33
C LEU A 219 0.61 18.46 -11.63
N LYS A 220 0.59 18.48 -10.29
CA LYS A 220 -0.42 19.21 -9.51
C LYS A 220 -0.44 20.69 -9.89
N THR A 221 0.72 21.33 -9.99
CA THR A 221 0.84 22.75 -10.33
C THR A 221 0.32 23.04 -11.75
N SER A 222 0.71 22.21 -12.72
CA SER A 222 0.25 22.29 -14.11
C SER A 222 -1.28 22.11 -14.18
N PHE A 223 -1.83 21.14 -13.45
CA PHE A 223 -3.27 20.89 -13.40
C PHE A 223 -4.05 22.06 -12.78
N LEU A 224 -3.53 22.62 -11.68
CA LEU A 224 -4.13 23.80 -11.04
C LEU A 224 -4.17 25.01 -11.98
N TYR A 225 -3.09 25.27 -12.73
CA TYR A 225 -3.06 26.38 -13.69
C TYR A 225 -4.03 26.16 -14.85
N LEU A 226 -4.08 24.94 -15.39
CA LEU A 226 -5.07 24.59 -16.42
C LEU A 226 -6.50 24.92 -15.95
N LEU A 227 -6.88 24.44 -14.78
CA LEU A 227 -8.22 24.67 -14.22
C LEU A 227 -8.48 26.16 -13.98
N ARG A 228 -7.55 26.86 -13.36
CA ARG A 228 -7.67 28.30 -13.09
C ARG A 228 -7.89 29.13 -14.36
N ASP A 229 -7.19 28.81 -15.43
CA ASP A 229 -7.29 29.57 -16.67
C ASP A 229 -8.58 29.21 -17.41
N LYS A 230 -9.00 27.96 -17.39
CA LYS A 230 -10.25 27.52 -18.02
C LYS A 230 -11.51 27.97 -17.27
N ILE A 231 -11.50 28.04 -15.95
CA ILE A 231 -12.62 28.56 -15.15
C ILE A 231 -12.85 30.04 -15.40
N LYS A 232 -11.81 30.83 -15.76
CA LYS A 232 -11.99 32.23 -16.14
C LYS A 232 -12.78 32.39 -17.46
N GLU A 233 -12.62 31.43 -18.36
CA GLU A 233 -13.33 31.40 -19.66
C GLU A 233 -14.76 30.85 -19.50
N ASP A 234 -14.92 29.79 -18.69
CA ASP A 234 -16.20 29.12 -18.41
C ASP A 234 -16.25 28.72 -16.92
N PRO A 235 -17.05 29.37 -16.07
CA PRO A 235 -17.19 29.02 -14.65
C PRO A 235 -17.64 27.58 -14.39
N ASP A 236 -18.40 26.97 -15.32
CA ASP A 236 -18.87 25.60 -15.23
C ASP A 236 -17.90 24.57 -15.85
N PHE A 237 -16.69 25.00 -16.21
CA PHE A 237 -15.71 24.18 -16.96
C PHE A 237 -15.44 22.81 -16.28
N ILE A 238 -15.24 22.79 -14.96
CA ILE A 238 -14.96 21.54 -14.23
C ILE A 238 -16.15 20.58 -14.36
N GLU A 239 -17.38 21.04 -14.12
CA GLU A 239 -18.56 20.20 -14.18
C GLU A 239 -18.80 19.63 -15.58
N LYS A 240 -18.60 20.43 -16.62
CA LYS A 240 -18.76 20.03 -18.03
C LYS A 240 -17.69 19.04 -18.51
N ASN A 241 -16.49 19.09 -17.91
CA ASN A 241 -15.32 18.31 -18.36
C ASN A 241 -14.80 17.34 -17.28
N LYS A 242 -15.57 17.08 -16.25
CA LYS A 242 -15.13 16.31 -15.06
C LYS A 242 -14.53 14.96 -15.40
N CYS A 243 -15.20 14.18 -16.24
CA CYS A 243 -14.73 12.86 -16.67
C CYS A 243 -13.46 12.94 -17.51
N ASP A 244 -13.37 13.89 -18.43
CA ASP A 244 -12.20 14.08 -19.29
C ASP A 244 -10.97 14.56 -18.48
N LEU A 245 -11.20 15.44 -17.50
CA LEU A 245 -10.14 15.88 -16.57
C LEU A 245 -9.62 14.70 -15.75
N CYS A 246 -10.51 13.87 -15.21
CA CYS A 246 -10.13 12.67 -14.47
C CYS A 246 -9.38 11.67 -15.35
N ALA A 247 -9.85 11.42 -16.57
CA ALA A 247 -9.21 10.50 -17.51
C ALA A 247 -7.81 10.98 -17.93
N SER A 248 -7.66 12.28 -18.24
CA SER A 248 -6.37 12.87 -18.61
C SER A 248 -5.37 12.87 -17.44
N LEU A 249 -5.83 13.17 -16.22
CA LEU A 249 -5.02 13.13 -15.01
C LEU A 249 -4.54 11.70 -14.73
N GLN A 250 -5.46 10.74 -14.69
CA GLN A 250 -5.15 9.33 -14.43
C GLN A 250 -4.15 8.77 -15.43
N THR A 251 -4.38 9.00 -16.73
CA THR A 251 -3.48 8.56 -17.80
C THR A 251 -2.08 9.15 -17.61
N THR A 252 -1.99 10.44 -17.28
CA THR A 252 -0.69 11.09 -17.07
C THR A 252 0.08 10.49 -15.89
N ILE A 253 -0.60 10.23 -14.76
CA ILE A 253 0.03 9.58 -13.59
C ILE A 253 0.50 8.17 -13.94
N VAL A 254 -0.36 7.37 -14.60
CA VAL A 254 -0.01 6.00 -15.02
C VAL A 254 1.17 6.00 -15.97
N ASP A 255 1.20 6.91 -16.94
CA ASP A 255 2.33 7.04 -17.87
C ASP A 255 3.65 7.36 -17.16
N ILE A 256 3.63 8.29 -16.18
CA ILE A 256 4.82 8.61 -15.38
C ILE A 256 5.34 7.36 -14.65
N LEU A 257 4.44 6.59 -14.03
CA LEU A 257 4.79 5.36 -13.30
C LEU A 257 5.38 4.31 -14.25
N MET A 258 4.69 4.04 -15.35
CA MET A 258 5.06 2.97 -16.27
C MET A 258 6.33 3.29 -17.10
N ASP A 259 6.58 4.56 -17.44
CA ASP A 259 7.80 4.96 -18.13
C ASP A 259 9.06 4.64 -17.33
N LYS A 260 9.02 4.84 -16.00
CA LYS A 260 10.15 4.54 -15.11
C LYS A 260 10.28 3.05 -14.84
N LEU A 261 9.16 2.37 -14.60
CA LEU A 261 9.14 0.92 -14.40
C LEU A 261 9.68 0.18 -15.64
N TYR A 262 9.29 0.63 -16.85
CA TYR A 262 9.82 0.07 -18.10
C TYR A 262 11.34 0.24 -18.22
N LYS A 263 11.86 1.43 -17.87
CA LYS A 263 13.31 1.67 -17.85
C LYS A 263 14.03 0.74 -16.87
N ALA A 264 13.44 0.55 -15.67
CA ALA A 264 13.99 -0.36 -14.66
C ALA A 264 14.03 -1.80 -15.16
N VAL A 265 12.93 -2.32 -15.74
CA VAL A 265 12.89 -3.64 -16.36
C VAL A 265 13.94 -3.79 -17.45
N LYS A 266 14.06 -2.79 -18.34
CA LYS A 266 15.04 -2.82 -19.43
C LYS A 266 16.49 -2.83 -18.93
N GLN A 267 16.78 -2.09 -17.86
CA GLN A 267 18.15 -2.00 -17.31
C GLN A 267 18.53 -3.20 -16.46
N THR A 268 17.58 -3.75 -15.68
CA THR A 268 17.84 -4.91 -14.80
C THR A 268 17.71 -6.25 -15.52
N GLY A 269 16.96 -6.29 -16.64
CA GLY A 269 16.60 -7.53 -17.32
C GLY A 269 15.53 -8.37 -16.60
N ILE A 270 15.05 -7.93 -15.43
CA ILE A 270 14.05 -8.64 -14.62
C ILE A 270 12.67 -8.42 -15.24
N LYS A 271 11.99 -9.48 -15.66
CA LYS A 271 10.67 -9.43 -16.31
C LYS A 271 9.50 -9.89 -15.42
N HIS A 272 9.78 -10.34 -14.21
CA HIS A 272 8.77 -10.60 -13.17
C HIS A 272 8.49 -9.27 -12.47
N VAL A 273 7.28 -8.75 -12.62
CA VAL A 273 6.94 -7.38 -12.19
C VAL A 273 5.65 -7.40 -11.39
N ALA A 274 5.73 -6.96 -10.15
CA ALA A 274 4.61 -6.86 -9.23
C ALA A 274 4.18 -5.39 -9.03
N VAL A 275 2.96 -5.17 -8.59
CA VAL A 275 2.49 -3.88 -8.08
C VAL A 275 1.90 -4.06 -6.68
N ALA A 276 2.18 -3.13 -5.75
CA ALA A 276 1.70 -3.16 -4.37
C ALA A 276 1.27 -1.77 -3.89
N GLY A 277 0.57 -1.72 -2.74
CA GLY A 277 0.05 -0.49 -2.15
C GLY A 277 -1.31 -0.07 -2.70
N GLY A 278 -1.98 0.88 -2.04
CA GLY A 278 -3.38 1.26 -2.31
C GLY A 278 -3.68 1.68 -3.75
N VAL A 279 -2.73 2.36 -4.43
CA VAL A 279 -2.90 2.78 -5.83
C VAL A 279 -2.87 1.58 -6.79
N SER A 280 -2.39 0.39 -6.38
CA SER A 280 -2.47 -0.84 -7.18
C SER A 280 -3.91 -1.32 -7.44
N ALA A 281 -4.90 -0.78 -6.70
CA ALA A 281 -6.33 -1.00 -6.95
C ALA A 281 -6.85 -0.21 -8.15
N ASN A 282 -6.17 0.85 -8.59
CA ASN A 282 -6.59 1.71 -9.69
C ASN A 282 -6.67 0.90 -11.00
N SER A 283 -7.82 1.01 -11.69
CA SER A 283 -8.10 0.19 -12.87
C SER A 283 -7.16 0.47 -14.04
N ALA A 284 -6.73 1.72 -14.24
CA ALA A 284 -5.79 2.08 -15.31
C ALA A 284 -4.36 1.60 -15.02
N VAL A 285 -3.93 1.59 -13.75
CA VAL A 285 -2.65 0.98 -13.37
C VAL A 285 -2.65 -0.51 -13.71
N ARG A 286 -3.70 -1.24 -13.33
CA ARG A 286 -3.82 -2.68 -13.61
C ARG A 286 -3.84 -2.95 -15.11
N ALA A 287 -4.63 -2.20 -15.87
CA ALA A 287 -4.68 -2.31 -17.33
C ALA A 287 -3.32 -2.03 -17.98
N ALA A 288 -2.57 -1.03 -17.49
CA ALA A 288 -1.23 -0.72 -17.98
C ALA A 288 -0.25 -1.89 -17.74
N PHE A 289 -0.29 -2.54 -16.57
CA PHE A 289 0.52 -3.73 -16.29
C PHE A 289 0.23 -4.86 -17.28
N GLU A 290 -1.05 -5.14 -17.57
CA GLU A 290 -1.46 -6.15 -18.54
C GLU A 290 -1.04 -5.79 -19.97
N ASP A 291 -1.12 -4.50 -20.36
CA ASP A 291 -0.67 -4.02 -21.66
C ASP A 291 0.84 -4.16 -21.84
N TYR A 292 1.62 -3.81 -20.81
CA TYR A 292 3.06 -3.97 -20.84
C TYR A 292 3.47 -5.45 -20.81
N ALA A 293 2.72 -6.31 -20.11
CA ALA A 293 2.93 -7.77 -20.16
C ALA A 293 2.82 -8.28 -21.60
N ARG A 294 1.72 -7.90 -22.30
CA ARG A 294 1.51 -8.29 -23.70
C ARG A 294 2.57 -7.72 -24.65
N LYS A 295 2.93 -6.46 -24.46
CA LYS A 295 3.81 -5.74 -25.38
C LYS A 295 5.30 -6.09 -25.21
N TYR A 296 5.73 -6.34 -23.98
CA TYR A 296 7.16 -6.48 -23.66
C TYR A 296 7.52 -7.85 -23.05
N GLY A 297 6.55 -8.76 -22.96
CA GLY A 297 6.76 -10.12 -22.44
C GLY A 297 7.08 -10.14 -20.95
N TRP A 298 6.41 -9.27 -20.15
CA TRP A 298 6.50 -9.33 -18.70
C TRP A 298 5.59 -10.40 -18.14
N THR A 299 5.99 -10.99 -17.02
CA THR A 299 5.08 -11.74 -16.15
C THR A 299 4.66 -10.82 -15.02
N VAL A 300 3.38 -10.47 -14.95
CA VAL A 300 2.87 -9.48 -14.01
C VAL A 300 2.12 -10.12 -12.86
N TYR A 301 2.27 -9.54 -11.67
CA TYR A 301 1.66 -9.99 -10.43
C TYR A 301 0.83 -8.85 -9.86
N LEU A 302 -0.49 -8.99 -9.92
CA LEU A 302 -1.46 -8.03 -9.42
C LEU A 302 -2.08 -8.58 -8.13
N PRO A 303 -2.01 -7.86 -7.00
CA PRO A 303 -2.57 -8.38 -5.76
C PRO A 303 -4.10 -8.44 -5.86
N PRO A 304 -4.77 -9.39 -5.17
CA PRO A 304 -6.20 -9.31 -4.93
C PRO A 304 -6.57 -7.97 -4.29
N PHE A 305 -7.75 -7.44 -4.60
CA PHE A 305 -8.19 -6.14 -4.06
C PHE A 305 -8.17 -6.08 -2.53
N SER A 306 -8.43 -7.19 -1.85
CA SER A 306 -8.37 -7.30 -0.38
C SER A 306 -6.98 -7.08 0.22
N PHE A 307 -5.91 -7.09 -0.60
CA PHE A 307 -4.52 -6.93 -0.15
C PHE A 307 -3.86 -5.67 -0.74
N THR A 308 -4.63 -4.81 -1.41
CA THR A 308 -4.08 -3.57 -1.98
C THR A 308 -3.93 -2.47 -0.93
N THR A 309 -4.85 -2.37 0.01
CA THR A 309 -4.84 -1.40 1.11
C THR A 309 -4.21 -1.99 2.37
N ASP A 310 -4.06 -1.16 3.41
CA ASP A 310 -3.49 -1.57 4.69
C ASP A 310 -4.29 -2.72 5.30
N ASN A 311 -3.59 -3.79 5.65
CA ASN A 311 -4.19 -4.98 6.24
C ASN A 311 -3.15 -5.78 7.04
N ALA A 312 -3.59 -6.49 8.07
CA ALA A 312 -2.68 -7.22 8.93
C ALA A 312 -2.17 -8.56 8.34
N ALA A 313 -2.80 -9.08 7.28
CA ALA A 313 -2.30 -10.30 6.64
C ALA A 313 -0.93 -10.07 5.97
N MET A 314 -0.69 -8.86 5.42
CA MET A 314 0.62 -8.48 4.89
C MET A 314 1.70 -8.40 5.99
N VAL A 315 1.31 -7.98 7.20
CA VAL A 315 2.20 -7.95 8.37
C VAL A 315 2.47 -9.35 8.89
N ALA A 316 1.43 -10.20 8.94
CA ALA A 316 1.56 -11.58 9.40
C ALA A 316 2.45 -12.42 8.48
N ILE A 317 2.32 -12.30 7.15
CA ILE A 317 3.17 -13.05 6.20
C ILE A 317 4.63 -12.58 6.25
N THR A 318 4.87 -11.28 6.38
CA THR A 318 6.22 -10.75 6.58
C THR A 318 6.81 -11.28 7.88
N GLY A 319 6.01 -11.26 8.96
CA GLY A 319 6.40 -11.82 10.25
C GLY A 319 6.68 -13.31 10.20
N TYR A 320 5.96 -14.08 9.37
CA TYR A 320 6.20 -15.51 9.17
C TYR A 320 7.61 -15.78 8.62
N TYR A 321 8.02 -15.09 7.56
CA TYR A 321 9.36 -15.28 6.99
C TYR A 321 10.45 -14.81 7.92
N LYS A 322 10.26 -13.67 8.61
CA LYS A 322 11.20 -13.22 9.65
C LYS A 322 11.30 -14.19 10.83
N TYR A 323 10.19 -14.84 11.21
CA TYR A 323 10.20 -15.88 12.25
C TYR A 323 11.03 -17.09 11.82
N LEU A 324 10.94 -17.53 10.56
CA LEU A 324 11.77 -18.62 10.02
C LEU A 324 13.26 -18.31 10.10
N ASP A 325 13.63 -17.05 9.84
CA ASP A 325 15.01 -16.56 9.93
C ASP A 325 15.44 -16.19 11.37
N LYS A 326 14.52 -16.35 12.36
CA LYS A 326 14.74 -16.00 13.78
C LYS A 326 15.04 -14.53 14.00
N GLU A 327 14.53 -13.65 13.15
CA GLU A 327 14.63 -12.20 13.28
C GLU A 327 13.56 -11.68 14.26
N PHE A 328 13.89 -11.72 15.55
CA PHE A 328 12.99 -11.29 16.61
C PHE A 328 13.29 -9.85 17.06
N CYS A 329 12.25 -9.17 17.47
CA CYS A 329 12.32 -7.79 17.93
C CYS A 329 12.57 -7.72 19.45
N ASP A 330 13.52 -6.88 19.85
CA ASP A 330 13.66 -6.52 21.25
C ASP A 330 12.45 -5.67 21.70
N ILE A 331 11.91 -5.98 22.87
CA ILE A 331 10.78 -5.27 23.46
C ILE A 331 11.07 -3.78 23.72
N ALA A 332 12.34 -3.40 23.86
CA ALA A 332 12.76 -2.01 24.03
C ALA A 332 12.69 -1.18 22.73
N LYS A 333 12.65 -1.82 21.55
CA LYS A 333 12.60 -1.09 20.27
C LYS A 333 11.34 -0.23 20.18
N ALA A 334 11.51 1.07 19.88
CA ALA A 334 10.42 2.02 19.64
C ALA A 334 9.92 1.98 18.18
N PRO A 335 8.67 2.35 17.88
CA PRO A 335 8.22 2.62 16.52
C PRO A 335 8.90 3.86 15.93
N PHE A 336 8.79 4.03 14.61
CA PHE A 336 9.36 5.16 13.89
C PHE A 336 8.38 5.67 12.83
N ALA A 337 8.26 7.00 12.68
CA ALA A 337 7.32 7.61 11.73
C ALA A 337 7.84 7.63 10.29
N ARG A 338 9.15 7.69 10.09
CA ARG A 338 9.80 7.75 8.77
C ARG A 338 11.01 6.84 8.77
N VAL A 339 11.08 5.97 7.77
CA VAL A 339 12.26 5.14 7.45
C VAL A 339 12.28 4.91 5.95
N GLU A 340 13.47 4.88 5.35
CA GLU A 340 13.72 4.34 4.02
C GLU A 340 13.83 2.81 4.13
N LEU A 341 13.43 2.09 3.10
CA LEU A 341 13.62 0.64 2.98
C LEU A 341 15.10 0.29 2.88
#